data_1e5a7428383714457795a77e288d2e1a
#
_entry.id   1e5a7428383714457795a77e288d2e1a
#
_cell.length_a   1.000
_cell.length_b   1.000
_cell.length_c   1.000
_cell.angle_alpha   90.00
_cell.angle_beta   90.00
_cell.angle_gamma   90.00
#
_symmetry.space_group_name_H-M   'P 1'
#
loop_
_entity.id
_entity.type
_entity.pdbx_description
1 polymer ?
#
loop_
_entity_poly.entity_id
_entity_poly.type
_entity_poly.pdbx_seq_one_letter_code
_entity_poly.pdbx_strand_id
1 'polypeptide(L)'
;HRTLMLLVGCGAAGAIAGIFKAPIAGLVFTLEVLMIDLTMSSLLPLLISAVTAATVSYIITGTEAMFKFHLDQAFELERIPFVILLGIFCGLISLYFTRAMNSVEGVFGKLNNPYKKLAFGGVMLSILIFLFPPLYGEGYDTINLLLNGTSAAEWDTVMNNSMFYGYGNLLLVYLMLIILL
;
A
#
# COMPACT_ATOMS: atom_id res chain seq x y z
N HIS A 1 -5.66 -29.24 -7.08
CA HIS A 1 -4.72 -28.09 -7.00
C HIS A 1 -5.34 -26.84 -7.64
N ARG A 2 -5.89 -26.93 -8.84
CA ARG A 2 -6.47 -25.80 -9.59
C ARG A 2 -7.65 -25.15 -8.87
N THR A 3 -8.58 -25.95 -8.32
CA THR A 3 -9.73 -25.45 -7.55
C THR A 3 -9.31 -24.73 -6.26
N LEU A 4 -8.30 -25.23 -5.57
CA LEU A 4 -7.77 -24.59 -4.37
C LEU A 4 -7.16 -23.21 -4.69
N MET A 5 -6.37 -23.12 -5.75
CA MET A 5 -5.77 -21.86 -6.21
C MET A 5 -6.87 -20.85 -6.58
N LEU A 6 -7.93 -21.31 -7.25
CA LEU A 6 -9.07 -20.46 -7.58
C LEU A 6 -9.79 -19.95 -6.32
N LEU A 7 -10.02 -20.80 -5.31
CA LEU A 7 -10.64 -20.40 -4.05
C LEU A 7 -9.80 -19.38 -3.29
N VAL A 8 -8.47 -19.58 -3.22
CA VAL A 8 -7.54 -18.61 -2.65
C VAL A 8 -7.61 -17.29 -3.42
N GLY A 9 -7.64 -17.37 -4.75
CA GLY A 9 -7.82 -16.21 -5.60
C GLY A 9 -9.12 -15.45 -5.34
N CYS A 10 -10.24 -16.15 -5.21
CA CYS A 10 -11.51 -15.52 -4.85
C CYS A 10 -11.45 -14.82 -3.50
N GLY A 11 -10.80 -15.43 -2.51
CA GLY A 11 -10.58 -14.80 -1.20
C GLY A 11 -9.73 -13.53 -1.30
N ALA A 12 -8.62 -13.58 -2.03
CA ALA A 12 -7.74 -12.43 -2.23
C ALA A 12 -8.43 -11.30 -3.01
N ALA A 13 -9.11 -11.63 -4.12
CA ALA A 13 -9.87 -10.66 -4.91
C ALA A 13 -10.97 -9.98 -4.08
N GLY A 14 -11.71 -10.76 -3.29
CA GLY A 14 -12.75 -10.26 -2.39
C GLY A 14 -12.17 -9.36 -1.29
N ALA A 15 -11.07 -9.75 -0.65
CA ALA A 15 -10.43 -8.97 0.39
C ALA A 15 -10.01 -7.58 -0.11
N ILE A 16 -9.30 -7.52 -1.24
CA ILE A 16 -8.85 -6.26 -1.83
C ILE A 16 -10.02 -5.42 -2.31
N ALA A 17 -10.98 -6.05 -3.01
CA ALA A 17 -12.17 -5.35 -3.49
C ALA A 17 -13.02 -4.78 -2.34
N GLY A 18 -13.12 -5.48 -1.22
CA GLY A 18 -13.85 -5.04 -0.04
C GLY A 18 -13.19 -3.86 0.66
N ILE A 19 -11.85 -3.89 0.82
CA ILE A 19 -11.11 -2.81 1.49
C ILE A 19 -11.13 -1.53 0.64
N PHE A 20 -10.76 -1.62 -0.63
CA PHE A 20 -10.64 -0.45 -1.51
C PHE A 20 -11.94 -0.06 -2.21
N LYS A 21 -13.01 -0.85 -2.04
CA LYS A 21 -14.29 -0.68 -2.76
C LYS A 21 -14.11 -0.62 -4.28
N ALA A 22 -13.14 -1.39 -4.78
CA ALA A 22 -12.70 -1.39 -6.17
C ALA A 22 -12.64 -2.82 -6.71
N PRO A 23 -13.78 -3.38 -7.20
CA PRO A 23 -13.88 -4.77 -7.65
C PRO A 23 -12.90 -5.11 -8.77
N ILE A 24 -12.75 -4.21 -9.75
CA ILE A 24 -11.84 -4.42 -10.89
C ILE A 24 -10.38 -4.46 -10.44
N ALA A 25 -9.99 -3.58 -9.52
CA ALA A 25 -8.63 -3.57 -8.97
C ALA A 25 -8.33 -4.88 -8.21
N GLY A 26 -9.28 -5.37 -7.40
CA GLY A 26 -9.14 -6.64 -6.70
C GLY A 26 -8.99 -7.83 -7.65
N LEU A 27 -9.77 -7.84 -8.73
CA LEU A 27 -9.67 -8.86 -9.78
C LEU A 27 -8.28 -8.84 -10.44
N VAL A 28 -7.87 -7.68 -10.96
CA VAL A 28 -6.60 -7.52 -11.70
C VAL A 28 -5.41 -7.86 -10.82
N PHE A 29 -5.38 -7.35 -9.59
CA PHE A 29 -4.33 -7.66 -8.63
C PHE A 29 -4.19 -9.17 -8.39
N THR A 30 -5.32 -9.85 -8.20
CA THR A 30 -5.31 -11.29 -7.91
C THR A 30 -4.82 -12.11 -9.11
N LEU A 31 -5.21 -11.73 -10.31
CA LEU A 31 -4.74 -12.38 -11.55
C LEU A 31 -3.23 -12.22 -11.72
N GLU A 32 -2.73 -11.03 -11.45
CA GLU A 32 -1.30 -10.70 -11.60
C GLU A 32 -0.44 -11.40 -10.53
N VAL A 33 -0.83 -11.29 -9.26
CA VAL A 33 -0.02 -11.82 -8.14
C VAL A 33 -0.05 -13.33 -8.07
N LEU A 34 -1.22 -13.95 -8.29
CA LEU A 34 -1.36 -15.41 -8.24
C LEU A 34 -1.09 -16.09 -9.58
N MET A 35 -0.78 -15.31 -10.63
CA MET A 35 -0.53 -15.84 -11.98
C MET A 35 -1.61 -16.82 -12.44
N ILE A 36 -2.87 -16.50 -12.14
CA ILE A 36 -4.01 -17.34 -12.51
C ILE A 36 -4.28 -17.19 -14.00
N ASP A 37 -4.43 -18.32 -14.71
CA ASP A 37 -4.76 -18.32 -16.12
C ASP A 37 -6.04 -17.55 -16.41
N LEU A 38 -6.00 -16.66 -17.40
CA LEU A 38 -7.13 -15.86 -17.88
C LEU A 38 -8.12 -16.74 -18.65
N THR A 39 -8.84 -17.58 -17.96
CA THR A 39 -9.93 -18.40 -18.55
C THR A 39 -11.27 -17.91 -18.00
N MET A 40 -12.36 -18.08 -18.79
CA MET A 40 -13.70 -17.72 -18.31
C MET A 40 -14.09 -18.47 -17.05
N SER A 41 -13.57 -19.68 -16.87
CA SER A 41 -13.80 -20.50 -15.67
C SER A 41 -13.12 -19.95 -14.41
N SER A 42 -12.07 -19.15 -14.54
CA SER A 42 -11.40 -18.49 -13.43
C SER A 42 -11.88 -17.04 -13.24
N LEU A 43 -12.11 -16.31 -14.32
CA LEU A 43 -12.53 -14.90 -14.27
C LEU A 43 -13.88 -14.70 -13.60
N LEU A 44 -14.89 -15.52 -13.95
CA LEU A 44 -16.25 -15.35 -13.42
C LEU A 44 -16.31 -15.51 -11.88
N PRO A 45 -15.76 -16.54 -11.26
CA PRO A 45 -15.77 -16.66 -9.80
C PRO A 45 -15.01 -15.54 -9.10
N LEU A 46 -13.86 -15.11 -9.64
CA LEU A 46 -13.06 -14.00 -9.11
C LEU A 46 -13.84 -12.68 -9.15
N LEU A 47 -14.49 -12.40 -10.28
CA LEU A 47 -15.30 -11.21 -10.46
C LEU A 47 -16.50 -11.18 -9.51
N ILE A 48 -17.22 -12.28 -9.41
CA ILE A 48 -18.38 -12.42 -8.51
C ILE A 48 -17.92 -12.18 -7.06
N SER A 49 -16.82 -12.80 -6.65
CA SER A 49 -16.27 -12.60 -5.31
C SER A 49 -15.91 -11.14 -5.04
N ALA A 50 -15.18 -10.50 -5.97
CA ALA A 50 -14.76 -9.11 -5.85
C ALA A 50 -15.95 -8.14 -5.77
N VAL A 51 -16.95 -8.31 -6.66
CA VAL A 51 -18.15 -7.46 -6.68
C VAL A 51 -18.99 -7.66 -5.43
N THR A 52 -19.21 -8.91 -5.00
CA THR A 52 -19.97 -9.21 -3.79
C THR A 52 -19.30 -8.61 -2.55
N ALA A 53 -17.99 -8.78 -2.41
CA ALA A 53 -17.23 -8.23 -1.29
C ALA A 53 -17.29 -6.71 -1.24
N ALA A 54 -17.10 -6.04 -2.38
CA ALA A 54 -17.24 -4.59 -2.47
C ALA A 54 -18.66 -4.11 -2.13
N THR A 55 -19.69 -4.82 -2.62
CA THR A 55 -21.09 -4.48 -2.34
C THR A 55 -21.38 -4.61 -0.84
N VAL A 56 -20.96 -5.70 -0.21
CA VAL A 56 -21.13 -5.90 1.24
C VAL A 56 -20.38 -4.82 2.01
N SER A 57 -19.16 -4.49 1.59
CA SER A 57 -18.38 -3.42 2.20
C SER A 57 -19.13 -2.07 2.10
N TYR A 58 -19.70 -1.73 0.94
CA TYR A 58 -20.52 -0.52 0.79
C TYR A 58 -21.71 -0.48 1.75
N ILE A 59 -22.38 -1.60 1.96
CA ILE A 59 -23.55 -1.68 2.87
C ILE A 59 -23.11 -1.47 4.32
N ILE A 60 -21.99 -2.05 4.74
CA ILE A 60 -21.55 -2.03 6.15
C ILE A 60 -20.81 -0.74 6.49
N THR A 61 -19.88 -0.30 5.63
CA THR A 61 -18.98 0.82 5.92
C THR A 61 -19.35 2.13 5.18
N GLY A 62 -20.49 2.13 4.46
CA GLY A 62 -20.93 3.29 3.68
C GLY A 62 -20.18 3.46 2.37
N THR A 63 -20.48 4.55 1.66
CA THR A 63 -19.96 4.83 0.31
C THR A 63 -18.60 5.54 0.29
N GLU A 64 -18.06 5.89 1.44
CA GLU A 64 -16.82 6.65 1.51
C GLU A 64 -15.63 5.80 1.01
N ALA A 65 -14.83 6.38 0.13
CA ALA A 65 -13.57 5.78 -0.30
C ALA A 65 -12.55 5.85 0.85
N MET A 66 -11.61 4.90 0.87
CA MET A 66 -10.55 4.84 1.88
C MET A 66 -9.66 6.09 1.85
N PHE A 67 -9.37 6.59 0.66
CA PHE A 67 -8.63 7.84 0.47
C PHE A 67 -9.60 8.91 -0.02
N LYS A 68 -9.76 9.96 0.79
CA LYS A 68 -10.57 11.13 0.43
C LYS A 68 -9.62 12.21 -0.09
N PHE A 69 -9.82 12.64 -1.29
CA PHE A 69 -9.10 13.77 -1.85
C PHE A 69 -10.07 14.62 -2.69
N HIS A 70 -9.88 15.92 -2.64
CA HIS A 70 -10.64 16.84 -3.48
C HIS A 70 -9.89 17.07 -4.79
N LEU A 71 -10.57 16.83 -5.90
CA LEU A 71 -10.08 17.20 -7.22
C LEU A 71 -10.66 18.60 -7.53
N ASP A 72 -9.84 19.63 -7.37
CA ASP A 72 -10.24 21.00 -7.69
C ASP A 72 -10.37 21.23 -9.18
N GLN A 73 -9.76 20.40 -10.00
CA GLN A 73 -9.74 20.52 -11.45
C GLN A 73 -9.99 19.17 -12.13
N ALA A 74 -10.78 19.19 -13.21
CA ALA A 74 -10.97 18.03 -14.06
C ALA A 74 -9.66 17.60 -14.73
N PHE A 75 -9.60 16.33 -15.14
CA PHE A 75 -8.44 15.80 -15.87
C PHE A 75 -8.30 16.48 -17.23
N GLU A 76 -7.18 17.14 -17.46
CA GLU A 76 -6.83 17.79 -18.72
C GLU A 76 -5.76 17.02 -19.48
N LEU A 77 -5.82 17.02 -20.81
CA LEU A 77 -4.86 16.30 -21.66
C LEU A 77 -3.42 16.80 -21.48
N GLU A 78 -3.23 18.06 -21.11
CA GLU A 78 -1.92 18.66 -20.84
C GLU A 78 -1.20 18.01 -19.65
N ARG A 79 -1.92 17.26 -18.81
CA ARG A 79 -1.35 16.56 -17.65
C ARG A 79 -0.81 15.17 -17.98
N ILE A 80 -1.06 14.64 -19.17
CA ILE A 80 -0.59 13.31 -19.60
C ILE A 80 0.92 13.11 -19.41
N PRO A 81 1.81 14.05 -19.78
CA PRO A 81 3.25 13.88 -19.58
C PRO A 81 3.63 13.66 -18.10
N PHE A 82 2.95 14.39 -17.20
CA PHE A 82 3.18 14.25 -15.76
C PHE A 82 2.70 12.89 -15.21
N VAL A 83 1.58 12.38 -15.74
CA VAL A 83 1.07 11.03 -15.39
C VAL A 83 2.03 9.94 -15.86
N ILE A 84 2.62 10.08 -17.06
CA ILE A 84 3.64 9.16 -17.57
C ILE A 84 4.89 9.20 -16.68
N LEU A 85 5.35 10.40 -16.32
CA LEU A 85 6.50 10.57 -15.43
C LEU A 85 6.24 9.95 -14.05
N LEU A 86 5.04 10.15 -13.51
CA LEU A 86 4.60 9.51 -12.26
C LEU A 86 4.62 7.98 -12.40
N GLY A 87 4.13 7.43 -13.51
CA GLY A 87 4.16 5.99 -13.79
C GLY A 87 5.59 5.42 -13.81
N ILE A 88 6.52 6.12 -14.44
CA ILE A 88 7.94 5.74 -14.46
C ILE A 88 8.51 5.75 -13.03
N PHE A 89 8.21 6.81 -12.25
CA PHE A 89 8.67 6.93 -10.87
C PHE A 89 8.11 5.81 -10.00
N CYS A 90 6.81 5.51 -10.09
CA CYS A 90 6.20 4.38 -9.39
C CYS A 90 6.84 3.04 -9.78
N GLY A 91 7.18 2.84 -11.06
CA GLY A 91 7.89 1.65 -11.53
C GLY A 91 9.28 1.50 -10.91
N LEU A 92 10.03 2.59 -10.78
CA LEU A 92 11.34 2.60 -10.12
C LEU A 92 11.24 2.28 -8.62
N ILE A 93 10.26 2.86 -7.93
CA ILE A 93 9.99 2.55 -6.51
C ILE A 93 9.59 1.10 -6.32
N SER A 94 8.75 0.54 -7.20
CA SER A 94 8.35 -0.87 -7.17
C SER A 94 9.57 -1.80 -7.34
N LEU A 95 10.46 -1.49 -8.27
CA LEU A 95 11.70 -2.24 -8.47
C LEU A 95 12.63 -2.16 -7.25
N TYR A 96 12.74 -0.97 -6.65
CA TYR A 96 13.49 -0.76 -5.42
C TYR A 96 12.90 -1.61 -4.28
N PHE A 97 11.58 -1.53 -4.06
CA PHE A 97 10.88 -2.29 -3.03
C PHE A 97 11.10 -3.80 -3.17
N THR A 98 10.95 -4.33 -4.38
CA THR A 98 11.17 -5.77 -4.65
C THR A 98 12.61 -6.18 -4.32
N ARG A 99 13.60 -5.37 -4.68
CA ARG A 99 15.01 -5.64 -4.35
C ARG A 99 15.29 -5.56 -2.85
N ALA A 100 14.72 -4.56 -2.18
CA ALA A 100 14.85 -4.39 -0.73
C ALA A 100 14.25 -5.59 0.01
N MET A 101 13.03 -6.00 -0.33
CA MET A 101 12.37 -7.18 0.24
C MET A 101 13.21 -8.46 0.06
N ASN A 102 13.68 -8.73 -1.15
CA ASN A 102 14.53 -9.91 -1.41
C ASN A 102 15.85 -9.86 -0.62
N SER A 103 16.41 -8.67 -0.44
CA SER A 103 17.64 -8.48 0.36
C SER A 103 17.40 -8.76 1.83
N VAL A 104 16.31 -8.22 2.39
CA VAL A 104 15.89 -8.46 3.78
C VAL A 104 15.62 -9.95 3.99
N GLU A 105 14.85 -10.59 3.10
CA GLU A 105 14.58 -12.02 3.15
C GLU A 105 15.88 -12.84 3.12
N GLY A 106 16.81 -12.47 2.26
CA GLY A 106 18.14 -13.10 2.18
C GLY A 106 18.95 -13.01 3.48
N VAL A 107 18.88 -11.88 4.19
CA VAL A 107 19.51 -11.69 5.51
C VAL A 107 18.85 -12.58 6.56
N PHE A 108 17.51 -12.54 6.63
CA PHE A 108 16.75 -13.37 7.56
C PHE A 108 16.84 -14.86 7.24
N GLY A 109 17.00 -15.23 5.96
CA GLY A 109 17.21 -16.62 5.52
C GLY A 109 18.45 -17.28 6.14
N LYS A 110 19.51 -16.48 6.38
CA LYS A 110 20.75 -16.96 7.02
C LYS A 110 20.61 -17.29 8.51
N LEU A 111 19.57 -16.81 9.16
CA LEU A 111 19.31 -17.07 10.57
C LEU A 111 18.51 -18.37 10.71
N ASN A 112 19.13 -19.44 11.17
CA ASN A 112 18.47 -20.76 11.32
C ASN A 112 17.51 -20.85 12.53
N ASN A 113 17.68 -19.98 13.54
CA ASN A 113 16.89 -20.04 14.76
C ASN A 113 15.70 -19.07 14.71
N PRO A 114 14.43 -19.55 14.82
CA PRO A 114 13.25 -18.70 14.75
C PRO A 114 13.19 -17.63 15.86
N TYR A 115 13.67 -17.93 17.05
CA TYR A 115 13.71 -16.95 18.15
C TYR A 115 14.70 -15.81 17.88
N LYS A 116 15.84 -16.10 17.25
CA LYS A 116 16.80 -15.06 16.84
C LYS A 116 16.23 -14.19 15.74
N LYS A 117 15.47 -14.77 14.79
CA LYS A 117 14.74 -13.99 13.76
C LYS A 117 13.74 -13.03 14.40
N LEU A 118 12.93 -13.54 15.34
CA LEU A 118 11.95 -12.74 16.04
C LEU A 118 12.60 -11.61 16.85
N ALA A 119 13.63 -11.90 17.62
CA ALA A 119 14.32 -10.90 18.42
C ALA A 119 14.98 -9.83 17.56
N PHE A 120 15.71 -10.23 16.53
CA PHE A 120 16.38 -9.29 15.62
C PHE A 120 15.37 -8.42 14.84
N GLY A 121 14.34 -9.03 14.26
CA GLY A 121 13.28 -8.31 13.55
C GLY A 121 12.49 -7.37 14.45
N GLY A 122 12.14 -7.83 15.68
CA GLY A 122 11.43 -7.02 16.66
C GLY A 122 12.23 -5.79 17.11
N VAL A 123 13.53 -5.95 17.38
CA VAL A 123 14.40 -4.83 17.75
C VAL A 123 14.56 -3.84 16.60
N MET A 124 14.81 -4.33 15.38
CA MET A 124 14.90 -3.45 14.20
C MET A 124 13.60 -2.68 13.98
N LEU A 125 12.47 -3.37 14.00
CA LEU A 125 11.16 -2.75 13.81
C LEU A 125 10.86 -1.72 14.91
N SER A 126 11.19 -2.01 16.17
CA SER A 126 11.00 -1.09 17.28
C SER A 126 11.83 0.20 17.11
N ILE A 127 13.07 0.07 16.64
CA ILE A 127 13.93 1.24 16.36
C ILE A 127 13.35 2.06 15.20
N LEU A 128 12.88 1.41 14.13
CA LEU A 128 12.29 2.09 12.99
C LEU A 128 11.01 2.85 13.37
N ILE A 129 10.12 2.23 14.14
CA ILE A 129 8.88 2.87 14.61
C ILE A 129 9.20 4.03 15.56
N PHE A 130 10.23 3.88 16.41
CA PHE A 130 10.65 4.96 17.31
C PHE A 130 11.21 6.17 16.55
N LEU A 131 12.00 5.94 15.50
CA LEU A 131 12.54 7.01 14.66
C LEU A 131 11.48 7.60 13.73
N PHE A 132 10.60 6.76 13.18
CA PHE A 132 9.58 7.12 12.19
C PHE A 132 8.20 6.65 12.66
N PRO A 133 7.53 7.36 13.56
CA PRO A 133 6.21 7.01 14.05
C PRO A 133 5.15 6.73 12.96
N PRO A 134 5.17 7.39 11.78
CA PRO A 134 4.24 7.07 10.68
C PRO A 134 4.34 5.65 10.14
N LEU A 135 5.43 4.91 10.42
CA LEU A 135 5.56 3.48 10.08
C LEU A 135 4.76 2.58 11.03
N TYR A 136 4.19 3.13 12.09
CA TYR A 136 3.32 2.37 12.98
C TYR A 136 1.92 2.25 12.37
N GLY A 137 1.48 1.01 12.18
CA GLY A 137 0.19 0.70 11.60
C GLY A 137 0.18 0.76 10.07
N GLU A 138 -0.95 1.15 9.50
CA GLU A 138 -1.20 1.12 8.06
C GLU A 138 -0.80 2.41 7.33
N GLY A 139 -0.50 3.48 8.07
CA GLY A 139 -0.09 4.76 7.53
C GLY A 139 -1.18 5.57 6.81
N TYR A 140 -2.44 5.13 6.86
CA TYR A 140 -3.55 5.81 6.16
C TYR A 140 -3.77 7.24 6.62
N ASP A 141 -3.62 7.51 7.90
CA ASP A 141 -3.76 8.87 8.44
C ASP A 141 -2.70 9.81 7.87
N THR A 142 -1.46 9.33 7.77
CA THR A 142 -0.35 10.07 7.15
C THR A 142 -0.61 10.31 5.67
N ILE A 143 -1.10 9.30 4.93
CA ILE A 143 -1.42 9.42 3.51
C ILE A 143 -2.56 10.43 3.30
N ASN A 144 -3.64 10.34 4.09
CA ASN A 144 -4.76 11.28 3.99
C ASN A 144 -4.33 12.71 4.32
N LEU A 145 -3.46 12.89 5.30
CA LEU A 145 -2.92 14.20 5.66
C LEU A 145 -2.04 14.77 4.55
N LEU A 146 -1.21 13.96 3.90
CA LEU A 146 -0.40 14.38 2.76
C LEU A 146 -1.24 14.71 1.51
N LEU A 147 -2.36 14.00 1.29
CA LEU A 147 -3.25 14.23 0.17
C LEU A 147 -4.12 15.50 0.34
N ASN A 148 -4.55 15.79 1.57
CA ASN A 148 -5.50 16.86 1.86
C ASN A 148 -4.89 18.05 2.59
N GLY A 149 -3.68 17.93 3.11
CA GLY A 149 -2.98 19.02 3.81
C GLY A 149 -2.68 20.19 2.87
N THR A 150 -3.17 21.37 3.22
CA THR A 150 -3.02 22.58 2.40
C THR A 150 -1.92 23.51 2.91
N SER A 151 -1.46 23.29 4.14
CA SER A 151 -0.44 24.13 4.79
C SER A 151 0.77 23.33 5.23
N ALA A 152 1.94 24.00 5.23
CA ALA A 152 3.17 23.41 5.74
C ALA A 152 3.04 23.00 7.22
N ALA A 153 2.25 23.74 8.01
CA ALA A 153 2.00 23.43 9.42
C ALA A 153 1.22 22.12 9.61
N GLU A 154 0.29 21.80 8.70
CA GLU A 154 -0.43 20.52 8.72
C GLU A 154 0.50 19.36 8.37
N TRP A 155 1.40 19.54 7.41
CA TRP A 155 2.39 18.52 7.03
C TRP A 155 3.44 18.31 8.13
N ASP A 156 3.80 19.35 8.88
CA ASP A 156 4.69 19.22 10.03
C ASP A 156 4.10 18.30 11.11
N THR A 157 2.77 18.13 11.14
CA THR A 157 2.14 17.18 12.07
C THR A 157 2.48 15.72 11.77
N VAL A 158 2.93 15.38 10.55
CA VAL A 158 3.44 14.05 10.21
C VAL A 158 4.67 13.70 11.05
N MET A 159 5.48 14.72 11.41
CA MET A 159 6.65 14.53 12.26
C MET A 159 6.33 14.59 13.76
N ASN A 160 5.07 14.82 14.14
CA ASN A 160 4.65 14.79 15.55
C ASN A 160 5.05 13.45 16.17
N ASN A 161 5.58 13.54 17.39
CA ASN A 161 6.10 12.39 18.14
C ASN A 161 7.38 11.75 17.56
N SER A 162 7.96 12.28 16.48
CA SER A 162 9.28 11.84 16.02
C SER A 162 10.41 12.66 16.67
N MET A 163 11.61 12.11 16.68
CA MET A 163 12.80 12.85 17.13
C MET A 163 13.13 14.05 16.22
N PHE A 164 12.53 14.13 15.04
CA PHE A 164 12.72 15.17 14.03
C PHE A 164 11.72 16.32 14.15
N TYR A 165 10.82 16.28 15.15
CA TYR A 165 9.87 17.36 15.40
C TYR A 165 10.56 18.68 15.64
N GLY A 166 10.11 19.73 14.95
CA GLY A 166 10.70 21.07 15.02
C GLY A 166 11.73 21.39 13.91
N TYR A 167 12.13 20.41 13.11
CA TYR A 167 13.00 20.63 11.95
C TYR A 167 12.21 20.61 10.64
N GLY A 168 11.25 21.55 10.48
CA GLY A 168 10.36 21.61 9.29
C GLY A 168 11.09 21.62 7.94
N ASN A 169 12.32 22.14 7.89
CA ASN A 169 13.16 22.10 6.69
C ASN A 169 13.57 20.67 6.28
N LEU A 170 13.45 19.68 7.17
CA LEU A 170 13.79 18.28 6.91
C LEU A 170 12.58 17.42 6.50
N LEU A 171 11.38 18.00 6.39
CA LEU A 171 10.16 17.26 6.07
C LEU A 171 10.31 16.42 4.81
N LEU A 172 10.83 16.98 3.72
CA LEU A 172 11.02 16.24 2.47
C LEU A 172 12.00 15.08 2.62
N VAL A 173 13.09 15.29 3.37
CA VAL A 173 14.09 14.24 3.63
C VAL A 173 13.45 13.13 4.50
N TYR A 174 12.65 13.51 5.49
CA TYR A 174 11.94 12.61 6.36
C TYR A 174 10.94 11.74 5.58
N LEU A 175 10.15 12.33 4.69
CA LEU A 175 9.22 11.61 3.81
C LEU A 175 9.95 10.69 2.83
N MET A 176 11.06 11.15 2.25
CA MET A 176 11.90 10.31 1.39
C MET A 176 12.46 9.11 2.14
N LEU A 177 12.89 9.28 3.40
CA LEU A 177 13.36 8.17 4.23
C LEU A 177 12.25 7.17 4.54
N ILE A 178 11.01 7.62 4.81
CA ILE A 178 9.86 6.72 5.01
C ILE A 178 9.58 5.88 3.77
N ILE A 179 9.71 6.46 2.56
CA ILE A 179 9.50 5.73 1.30
C ILE A 179 10.62 4.71 1.06
N LEU A 180 11.84 5.00 1.52
CA LEU A 180 13.02 4.15 1.33
C LEU A 180 13.14 3.03 2.38
N LEU A 181 12.51 3.18 3.54
CA LEU A 181 12.47 2.20 4.64
C LEU A 181 11.36 1.19 4.49
#